data_0c8343eb2d8ea11f16c78872064f0b8e
#
_entry.id   0c8343eb2d8ea11f16c78872064f0b8e
#
_cell.length_a   1.000
_cell.length_b   1.000
_cell.length_c   1.000
_cell.angle_alpha   90.00
_cell.angle_beta   90.00
_cell.angle_gamma   90.00
#
_symmetry.space_group_name_H-M   'P 1'
#
loop_
_entity.id
_entity.type
_entity.pdbx_description
1 polymer ?
#
loop_
_entity_poly.entity_id
_entity_poly.type
_entity_poly.pdbx_seq_one_letter_code
_entity_poly.pdbx_strand_id
1 'polypeptide(L)'
;PKDSKIVFDTGSGADDPEKGFYSGCLFKVTGENIKTISATIDKGAVYRTKTVKDTSADRDEWVRSMHQGTNPELDGADRIMVWGSDEVHMYADLCWKLDNGFTDAYDPDASYGLWLPSQPETTDDDLQDSWHKAVDGFEGAKLTVTITFTDGSEQTRSMTLHTGKLGVEYKDDTSGPSLTGEVLTDEQAAAEGYIYGVYADIE
;
A
#
# COMPACT_ATOMS: atom_id res chain seq x y z
N PRO A 1 7.41 3.21 18.11
CA PRO A 1 5.97 2.94 18.25
C PRO A 1 5.64 2.69 19.72
N LYS A 2 4.54 3.25 20.23
CA LYS A 2 3.94 2.81 21.48
C LYS A 2 3.51 1.37 21.23
N ASP A 3 3.72 0.46 22.13
CA ASP A 3 3.23 -0.92 22.11
C ASP A 3 3.87 -1.89 21.09
N SER A 4 5.08 -1.61 20.58
CA SER A 4 5.83 -2.50 19.67
C SER A 4 5.07 -2.90 18.40
N LYS A 5 4.12 -2.09 17.95
CA LYS A 5 3.36 -2.30 16.70
C LYS A 5 3.72 -1.26 15.66
N ILE A 6 3.79 -1.69 14.40
CA ILE A 6 3.87 -0.82 13.23
C ILE A 6 2.54 -0.93 12.51
N VAL A 7 1.87 0.19 12.31
CA VAL A 7 0.66 0.27 11.49
C VAL A 7 1.08 0.63 10.07
N PHE A 8 0.59 -0.14 9.12
CA PHE A 8 0.79 0.15 7.72
C PHE A 8 -0.14 1.28 7.31
N ASP A 9 0.38 2.21 6.54
CA ASP A 9 -0.43 3.27 5.95
C ASP A 9 -1.42 2.69 4.92
N THR A 10 -2.43 3.47 4.57
CA THR A 10 -3.44 3.08 3.58
C THR A 10 -3.32 3.93 2.33
N GLY A 11 -3.41 3.28 1.19
CA GLY A 11 -3.39 3.90 -0.12
C GLY A 11 -4.46 3.30 -1.02
N SER A 12 -4.38 3.59 -2.31
CA SER A 12 -5.27 3.01 -3.30
C SER A 12 -5.07 1.49 -3.37
N GLY A 13 -6.16 0.76 -3.30
CA GLY A 13 -6.19 -0.68 -3.48
C GLY A 13 -7.06 -1.09 -4.66
N ALA A 14 -6.88 -2.30 -5.16
CA ALA A 14 -7.69 -2.85 -6.25
C ALA A 14 -7.68 -4.37 -6.22
N ASP A 15 -8.81 -4.97 -6.52
CA ASP A 15 -8.91 -6.39 -6.85
C ASP A 15 -9.28 -6.57 -8.32
N ASP A 16 -8.53 -7.40 -9.02
CA ASP A 16 -8.66 -7.62 -10.45
C ASP A 16 -8.41 -9.11 -10.73
N PRO A 17 -9.37 -9.84 -11.31
CA PRO A 17 -9.24 -11.27 -11.59
C PRO A 17 -8.00 -11.65 -12.41
N GLU A 18 -7.51 -10.75 -13.25
CA GLU A 18 -6.34 -10.98 -14.09
C GLU A 18 -5.03 -10.50 -13.46
N LYS A 19 -5.08 -9.46 -12.60
CA LYS A 19 -3.92 -8.77 -12.05
C LYS A 19 -3.68 -9.02 -10.56
N GLY A 20 -4.66 -9.57 -9.86
CA GLY A 20 -4.60 -9.86 -8.44
C GLY A 20 -5.05 -8.72 -7.54
N PHE A 21 -4.96 -8.96 -6.23
CA PHE A 21 -5.38 -8.07 -5.17
C PHE A 21 -4.21 -7.19 -4.69
N TYR A 22 -4.31 -5.90 -4.94
CA TYR A 22 -3.42 -4.85 -4.44
C TYR A 22 -4.08 -4.25 -3.20
N SER A 23 -3.56 -4.56 -2.02
CA SER A 23 -4.27 -4.31 -0.75
C SER A 23 -4.42 -2.82 -0.38
N GLY A 24 -3.59 -1.94 -0.93
CA GLY A 24 -3.49 -0.57 -0.42
C GLY A 24 -2.86 -0.46 0.97
N CYS A 25 -2.50 -1.57 1.63
CA CYS A 25 -1.77 -1.54 2.88
C CYS A 25 -0.28 -1.32 2.59
N LEU A 26 0.21 -0.12 2.88
CA LEU A 26 1.52 0.36 2.43
C LEU A 26 2.47 0.53 3.60
N PHE A 27 3.73 0.18 3.40
CA PHE A 27 4.83 0.61 4.25
C PHE A 27 5.83 1.44 3.44
N LYS A 28 6.51 2.34 4.11
CA LYS A 28 7.54 3.19 3.53
C LYS A 28 8.81 3.10 4.35
N VAL A 29 9.95 3.07 3.67
CA VAL A 29 11.27 3.18 4.29
C VAL A 29 11.76 4.61 4.11
N THR A 30 12.15 5.24 5.22
CA THR A 30 12.70 6.60 5.22
C THR A 30 14.02 6.63 5.96
N GLY A 31 14.95 7.42 5.51
CA GLY A 31 16.26 7.58 6.14
C GLY A 31 17.28 8.23 5.21
N GLU A 32 18.46 8.44 5.74
CA GLU A 32 19.59 8.99 5.00
C GLU A 32 20.60 7.90 4.61
N ASN A 33 21.32 8.12 3.52
CA ASN A 33 22.37 7.22 3.04
C ASN A 33 21.90 5.79 2.71
N ILE A 34 20.62 5.60 2.45
CA ILE A 34 20.09 4.31 2.00
C ILE A 34 20.48 4.09 0.56
N LYS A 35 20.99 2.89 0.25
CA LYS A 35 21.37 2.46 -1.10
C LYS A 35 20.32 1.55 -1.73
N THR A 36 19.90 0.51 -0.99
CA THR A 36 18.93 -0.47 -1.46
C THR A 36 17.97 -0.87 -0.35
N ILE A 37 16.79 -1.34 -0.77
CA ILE A 37 15.81 -2.00 0.07
C ILE A 37 15.63 -3.42 -0.47
N SER A 38 15.70 -4.42 0.41
CA SER A 38 15.31 -5.79 0.10
C SER A 38 14.17 -6.20 1.03
N ALA A 39 13.22 -6.95 0.52
CA ALA A 39 12.21 -7.55 1.39
C ALA A 39 11.86 -8.97 0.95
N THR A 40 11.43 -9.78 1.91
CA THR A 40 10.83 -11.10 1.68
C THR A 40 9.57 -11.24 2.50
N ILE A 41 8.57 -11.90 1.94
CA ILE A 41 7.31 -12.25 2.61
C ILE A 41 6.98 -13.71 2.36
N ASP A 42 6.47 -14.41 3.36
CA ASP A 42 6.18 -15.86 3.25
C ASP A 42 4.74 -16.15 2.78
N LYS A 43 3.87 -15.15 2.73
CA LYS A 43 2.52 -15.25 2.14
C LYS A 43 2.27 -14.10 1.18
N GLY A 44 1.85 -14.43 -0.05
CA GLY A 44 1.61 -13.44 -1.09
C GLY A 44 2.90 -12.88 -1.70
N ALA A 45 2.85 -11.62 -2.05
CA ALA A 45 3.95 -10.87 -2.65
C ALA A 45 3.95 -9.41 -2.17
N VAL A 46 4.97 -8.67 -2.58
CA VAL A 46 5.07 -7.21 -2.41
C VAL A 46 4.90 -6.54 -3.76
N TYR A 47 4.33 -5.36 -3.79
CA TYR A 47 4.39 -4.47 -4.93
C TYR A 47 5.02 -3.14 -4.53
N ARG A 48 5.79 -2.55 -5.44
CA ARG A 48 6.22 -1.15 -5.32
C ARG A 48 5.10 -0.26 -5.83
N THR A 49 4.86 0.86 -5.18
CA THR A 49 3.96 1.89 -5.70
C THR A 49 4.60 3.26 -5.63
N LYS A 50 4.26 4.10 -6.59
CA LYS A 50 4.66 5.50 -6.66
C LYS A 50 3.50 6.34 -7.16
N THR A 51 3.21 7.41 -6.45
CA THR A 51 2.19 8.38 -6.89
C THR A 51 2.83 9.40 -7.82
N VAL A 52 2.26 9.56 -9.00
CA VAL A 52 2.59 10.63 -9.93
C VAL A 52 1.42 11.60 -10.05
N LYS A 53 1.76 12.87 -10.31
CA LYS A 53 0.79 13.95 -10.46
C LYS A 53 0.79 14.40 -11.91
N ASP A 54 -0.37 14.82 -12.42
CA ASP A 54 -0.43 15.41 -13.75
C ASP A 54 0.47 16.65 -13.84
N THR A 55 1.36 16.64 -14.82
CA THR A 55 2.26 17.77 -15.16
C THR A 55 1.88 18.41 -16.49
N SER A 56 0.87 17.84 -17.17
CA SER A 56 0.41 18.27 -18.47
C SER A 56 -0.44 19.54 -18.36
N ALA A 57 -0.29 20.44 -19.32
CA ALA A 57 -1.21 21.57 -19.50
C ALA A 57 -2.61 21.09 -19.94
N ASP A 58 -2.74 19.87 -20.45
CA ASP A 58 -3.98 19.21 -20.81
C ASP A 58 -4.19 17.98 -19.91
N ARG A 59 -4.93 18.19 -18.83
CA ARG A 59 -5.31 17.19 -17.85
C ARG A 59 -6.04 15.99 -18.48
N ASP A 60 -6.96 16.26 -19.41
CA ASP A 60 -7.76 15.21 -20.04
C ASP A 60 -6.89 14.32 -20.94
N GLU A 61 -5.89 14.89 -21.59
CA GLU A 61 -4.91 14.15 -22.37
C GLU A 61 -4.03 13.28 -21.46
N TRP A 62 -3.57 13.83 -20.34
CA TRP A 62 -2.78 13.06 -19.36
C TRP A 62 -3.58 11.87 -18.82
N VAL A 63 -4.81 12.08 -18.36
CA VAL A 63 -5.70 11.02 -17.86
C VAL A 63 -5.94 9.95 -18.94
N ARG A 64 -6.21 10.39 -20.18
CA ARG A 64 -6.41 9.48 -21.30
C ARG A 64 -5.17 8.65 -21.58
N SER A 65 -3.98 9.25 -21.58
CA SER A 65 -2.72 8.55 -21.81
C SER A 65 -2.42 7.50 -20.72
N MET A 66 -2.77 7.81 -19.46
CA MET A 66 -2.68 6.85 -18.35
C MET A 66 -3.59 5.63 -18.58
N HIS A 67 -4.86 5.85 -18.88
CA HIS A 67 -5.81 4.76 -19.16
C HIS A 67 -5.47 3.94 -20.41
N GLN A 68 -4.88 4.55 -21.42
CA GLN A 68 -4.46 3.88 -22.65
C GLN A 68 -3.09 3.18 -22.54
N GLY A 69 -2.38 3.35 -21.44
CA GLY A 69 -1.04 2.78 -21.27
C GLY A 69 0.03 3.44 -22.14
N THR A 70 -0.20 4.67 -22.62
CA THR A 70 0.72 5.38 -23.53
C THR A 70 1.53 6.48 -22.85
N ASN A 71 1.24 6.79 -21.57
CA ASN A 71 1.97 7.80 -20.83
C ASN A 71 3.40 7.31 -20.52
N PRO A 72 4.45 8.11 -20.79
CA PRO A 72 5.84 7.71 -20.55
C PRO A 72 6.18 7.53 -19.06
N GLU A 73 5.39 8.11 -18.15
CA GLU A 73 5.59 7.95 -16.69
C GLU A 73 5.26 6.53 -16.19
N LEU A 74 4.56 5.72 -17.00
CA LEU A 74 4.12 4.38 -16.59
C LEU A 74 5.27 3.42 -16.34
N ASP A 75 6.37 3.53 -17.07
CA ASP A 75 7.59 2.73 -16.91
C ASP A 75 7.32 1.23 -16.65
N GLY A 76 6.41 0.64 -17.42
CA GLY A 76 6.05 -0.77 -17.31
C GLY A 76 5.21 -1.15 -16.07
N ALA A 77 4.49 -0.21 -15.47
CA ALA A 77 3.62 -0.50 -14.34
C ALA A 77 2.56 -1.56 -14.67
N ASP A 78 2.41 -2.54 -13.77
CA ASP A 78 1.44 -3.65 -13.90
C ASP A 78 0.00 -3.18 -13.63
N ARG A 79 -0.14 -2.20 -12.75
CA ARG A 79 -1.42 -1.61 -12.35
C ARG A 79 -1.32 -0.10 -12.28
N ILE A 80 -2.37 0.58 -12.71
CA ILE A 80 -2.50 2.04 -12.68
C ILE A 80 -3.85 2.37 -12.04
N MET A 81 -3.84 3.22 -11.01
CA MET A 81 -5.05 3.69 -10.34
C MET A 81 -5.09 5.21 -10.42
N VAL A 82 -5.93 5.75 -11.31
CA VAL A 82 -6.08 7.20 -11.51
C VAL A 82 -7.13 7.74 -10.55
N TRP A 83 -6.81 8.83 -9.87
CA TRP A 83 -7.70 9.48 -8.93
C TRP A 83 -7.51 10.99 -8.91
N GLY A 84 -8.53 11.74 -8.46
CA GLY A 84 -8.48 13.18 -8.28
C GLY A 84 -8.52 13.55 -6.81
N SER A 85 -7.67 14.48 -6.39
CA SER A 85 -7.66 14.98 -5.02
C SER A 85 -8.28 16.38 -4.89
N ASP A 86 -8.32 17.12 -5.97
CA ASP A 86 -8.87 18.47 -6.04
C ASP A 86 -9.41 18.78 -7.45
N GLU A 87 -10.01 19.96 -7.63
CA GLU A 87 -10.56 20.38 -8.94
C GLU A 87 -9.47 20.63 -10.00
N VAL A 88 -8.22 20.76 -9.60
CA VAL A 88 -7.11 21.21 -10.44
C VAL A 88 -6.24 20.06 -10.91
N HIS A 89 -5.99 19.05 -10.06
CA HIS A 89 -5.00 18.01 -10.33
C HIS A 89 -5.58 16.60 -10.32
N MET A 90 -5.00 15.77 -11.19
CA MET A 90 -5.18 14.33 -11.18
C MET A 90 -3.87 13.67 -10.72
N TYR A 91 -4.03 12.49 -10.16
CA TYR A 91 -2.93 11.66 -9.68
C TYR A 91 -3.08 10.24 -10.22
N ALA A 92 -2.00 9.51 -10.29
CA ALA A 92 -2.04 8.08 -10.56
C ALA A 92 -1.07 7.36 -9.63
N ASP A 93 -1.56 6.29 -9.00
CA ASP A 93 -0.70 5.34 -8.31
C ASP A 93 -0.26 4.29 -9.32
N LEU A 94 1.03 4.26 -9.60
CA LEU A 94 1.67 3.28 -10.47
C LEU A 94 2.17 2.14 -9.59
N CYS A 95 1.82 0.91 -9.93
CA CYS A 95 2.18 -0.27 -9.15
C CYS A 95 2.95 -1.28 -9.98
N TRP A 96 4.04 -1.83 -9.41
CA TRP A 96 4.87 -2.88 -9.97
C TRP A 96 4.94 -4.05 -9.01
N LYS A 97 4.50 -5.22 -9.40
CA LYS A 97 4.59 -6.44 -8.59
C LYS A 97 6.04 -6.91 -8.50
N LEU A 98 6.51 -7.18 -7.28
CA LEU A 98 7.90 -7.52 -6.97
C LEU A 98 8.09 -8.96 -6.46
N ASP A 99 7.10 -9.83 -6.64
CA ASP A 99 7.09 -11.19 -6.10
C ASP A 99 7.17 -11.27 -4.56
N ASN A 100 7.51 -12.45 -4.02
CA ASN A 100 7.63 -12.68 -2.58
C ASN A 100 9.01 -12.33 -2.01
N GLY A 101 9.94 -11.90 -2.86
CA GLY A 101 11.26 -11.44 -2.48
C GLY A 101 11.87 -10.56 -3.56
N PHE A 102 12.43 -9.42 -3.16
CA PHE A 102 13.03 -8.44 -4.07
C PHE A 102 14.20 -7.69 -3.45
N THR A 103 14.99 -7.08 -4.30
CA THR A 103 15.97 -6.05 -3.95
C THR A 103 15.82 -4.90 -4.95
N ASP A 104 15.59 -3.70 -4.44
CA ASP A 104 15.35 -2.50 -5.24
C ASP A 104 16.31 -1.38 -4.85
N ALA A 105 16.64 -0.49 -5.78
CA ALA A 105 17.35 0.73 -5.46
C ALA A 105 16.44 1.63 -4.62
N TYR A 106 17.01 2.31 -3.62
CA TYR A 106 16.23 3.21 -2.78
C TYR A 106 15.65 4.37 -3.59
N ASP A 107 14.34 4.50 -3.56
CA ASP A 107 13.59 5.65 -4.07
C ASP A 107 12.80 6.26 -2.89
N PRO A 108 13.08 7.51 -2.48
CA PRO A 108 12.38 8.16 -1.38
C PRO A 108 10.88 8.40 -1.66
N ASP A 109 10.47 8.37 -2.92
CA ASP A 109 9.07 8.55 -3.34
C ASP A 109 8.30 7.23 -3.43
N ALA A 110 8.98 6.08 -3.36
CA ALA A 110 8.36 4.78 -3.40
C ALA A 110 7.78 4.37 -2.04
N SER A 111 6.64 3.70 -2.10
CA SER A 111 6.06 2.91 -1.01
C SER A 111 5.92 1.46 -1.46
N TYR A 112 5.75 0.55 -0.52
CA TYR A 112 5.63 -0.88 -0.79
C TYR A 112 4.33 -1.41 -0.18
N GLY A 113 3.55 -2.12 -0.98
CA GLY A 113 2.27 -2.69 -0.56
C GLY A 113 2.25 -4.21 -0.62
N LEU A 114 1.20 -4.79 -0.08
CA LEU A 114 1.00 -6.23 -0.02
C LEU A 114 0.06 -6.68 -1.14
N TRP A 115 0.44 -7.78 -1.81
CA TRP A 115 -0.27 -8.34 -2.96
C TRP A 115 -0.61 -9.82 -2.77
N LEU A 116 -1.81 -10.21 -3.22
CA LEU A 116 -2.26 -11.60 -3.31
C LEU A 116 -2.80 -11.90 -4.71
N PRO A 117 -2.85 -13.17 -5.15
CA PRO A 117 -3.72 -13.55 -6.24
C PRO A 117 -5.16 -13.13 -5.94
N SER A 118 -5.90 -12.68 -6.96
CA SER A 118 -7.30 -12.29 -6.79
C SER A 118 -8.11 -13.44 -6.20
N GLN A 119 -9.03 -13.10 -5.30
CA GLN A 119 -10.00 -14.05 -4.76
C GLN A 119 -11.09 -14.29 -5.83
N PRO A 120 -11.71 -15.48 -5.87
CA PRO A 120 -12.90 -15.68 -6.68
C PRO A 120 -13.98 -14.65 -6.30
N GLU A 121 -14.65 -14.08 -7.30
CA GLU A 121 -15.71 -13.10 -7.08
C GLU A 121 -16.69 -13.58 -6.02
N THR A 122 -16.81 -12.82 -4.95
CA THR A 122 -17.93 -12.93 -4.03
C THR A 122 -19.08 -12.10 -4.59
N THR A 123 -20.31 -12.62 -4.47
CA THR A 123 -21.51 -11.94 -4.95
C THR A 123 -21.62 -10.51 -4.44
N ASP A 124 -22.14 -9.61 -5.26
CA ASP A 124 -22.22 -8.14 -5.08
C ASP A 124 -22.78 -7.60 -3.76
N ASP A 125 -23.29 -8.46 -2.89
CA ASP A 125 -24.02 -8.04 -1.67
C ASP A 125 -23.12 -7.65 -0.52
N ASP A 126 -21.77 -7.87 -0.60
CA ASP A 126 -20.86 -7.54 0.50
C ASP A 126 -19.39 -7.27 0.06
N LEU A 127 -19.20 -6.16 -0.67
CA LEU A 127 -17.87 -5.71 -1.12
C LEU A 127 -16.91 -5.45 0.05
N GLN A 128 -17.43 -4.97 1.18
CA GLN A 128 -16.60 -4.68 2.35
C GLN A 128 -16.10 -5.97 3.00
N ASP A 129 -16.95 -6.97 3.18
CA ASP A 129 -16.57 -8.28 3.71
C ASP A 129 -15.58 -9.00 2.79
N SER A 130 -15.75 -8.87 1.48
CA SER A 130 -14.81 -9.42 0.50
C SER A 130 -13.44 -8.78 0.62
N TRP A 131 -13.40 -7.46 0.79
CA TRP A 131 -12.16 -6.72 1.00
C TRP A 131 -11.47 -7.14 2.29
N HIS A 132 -12.21 -7.22 3.41
CA HIS A 132 -11.66 -7.68 4.69
C HIS A 132 -11.08 -9.09 4.58
N LYS A 133 -11.78 -10.03 3.95
CA LYS A 133 -11.28 -11.41 3.72
C LYS A 133 -10.01 -11.44 2.88
N ALA A 134 -9.91 -10.57 1.86
CA ALA A 134 -8.68 -10.48 1.06
C ALA A 134 -7.52 -9.93 1.89
N VAL A 135 -7.74 -8.91 2.71
CA VAL A 135 -6.74 -8.39 3.66
C VAL A 135 -6.33 -9.45 4.68
N ASP A 136 -7.28 -10.26 5.17
CA ASP A 136 -7.02 -11.37 6.12
C ASP A 136 -6.10 -12.46 5.53
N GLY A 137 -5.94 -12.50 4.22
CA GLY A 137 -4.94 -13.35 3.58
C GLY A 137 -3.50 -13.10 4.04
N PHE A 138 -3.23 -11.93 4.62
CA PHE A 138 -1.91 -11.57 5.18
C PHE A 138 -1.76 -11.88 6.68
N GLU A 139 -2.83 -12.30 7.37
CA GLU A 139 -2.75 -12.63 8.80
C GLU A 139 -1.69 -13.69 9.09
N GLY A 140 -0.79 -13.39 10.03
CA GLY A 140 0.33 -14.22 10.43
C GLY A 140 1.45 -14.34 9.37
N ALA A 141 1.43 -13.52 8.31
CA ALA A 141 2.54 -13.48 7.35
C ALA A 141 3.80 -12.90 8.01
N LYS A 142 4.98 -13.43 7.63
CA LYS A 142 6.27 -12.91 8.07
C LYS A 142 6.87 -12.05 6.95
N LEU A 143 7.04 -10.76 7.24
CA LEU A 143 7.71 -9.80 6.38
C LEU A 143 9.08 -9.46 6.99
N THR A 144 10.14 -9.66 6.21
CA THR A 144 11.49 -9.25 6.57
C THR A 144 11.97 -8.19 5.61
N VAL A 145 12.39 -7.04 6.13
CA VAL A 145 12.93 -5.91 5.36
C VAL A 145 14.38 -5.68 5.76
N THR A 146 15.26 -5.62 4.77
CA THR A 146 16.68 -5.29 4.92
C THR A 146 17.01 -4.01 4.17
N ILE A 147 17.63 -3.07 4.85
CA ILE A 147 18.12 -1.81 4.29
C ILE A 147 19.63 -1.90 4.21
N THR A 148 20.20 -1.71 3.02
CA THR A 148 21.64 -1.58 2.83
C THR A 148 21.98 -0.10 2.67
N PHE A 149 22.93 0.40 3.46
CA PHE A 149 23.38 1.78 3.39
C PHE A 149 24.53 1.96 2.39
N THR A 150 24.84 3.20 2.05
CA THR A 150 25.89 3.55 1.09
C THR A 150 27.31 3.16 1.55
N ASP A 151 27.52 3.00 2.84
CA ASP A 151 28.78 2.50 3.44
C ASP A 151 28.88 0.97 3.45
N GLY A 152 27.84 0.28 2.98
CA GLY A 152 27.76 -1.19 2.94
C GLY A 152 27.25 -1.84 4.23
N SER A 153 26.93 -1.08 5.27
CA SER A 153 26.27 -1.61 6.46
C SER A 153 24.80 -1.97 6.16
N GLU A 154 24.24 -2.86 6.98
CA GLU A 154 22.86 -3.33 6.81
C GLU A 154 22.07 -3.23 8.11
N GLN A 155 20.77 -3.02 7.96
CA GLN A 155 19.81 -3.10 9.05
C GLN A 155 18.62 -3.96 8.59
N THR A 156 18.33 -5.00 9.37
CA THR A 156 17.20 -5.91 9.09
C THR A 156 16.16 -5.80 10.21
N ARG A 157 14.88 -5.88 9.80
CA ARG A 157 13.74 -6.02 10.70
C ARG A 157 12.82 -7.11 10.17
N SER A 158 12.42 -8.01 11.08
CA SER A 158 11.38 -9.00 10.82
C SER A 158 10.12 -8.62 11.57
N MET A 159 8.99 -8.84 10.94
CA MET A 159 7.68 -8.45 11.46
C MET A 159 6.69 -9.59 11.20
N THR A 160 5.84 -9.88 12.19
CA THR A 160 4.65 -10.70 11.97
C THR A 160 3.48 -9.76 11.69
N LEU A 161 2.83 -9.97 10.54
CA LEU A 161 1.70 -9.16 10.11
C LEU A 161 0.41 -9.64 10.75
N HIS A 162 -0.42 -8.71 11.13
CA HIS A 162 -1.76 -8.91 11.65
C HIS A 162 -2.74 -8.05 10.89
N THR A 163 -4.01 -8.46 10.87
CA THR A 163 -5.08 -7.71 10.23
C THR A 163 -6.10 -7.25 11.25
N GLY A 164 -6.79 -6.16 10.98
CA GLY A 164 -7.77 -5.65 11.92
C GLY A 164 -8.26 -4.24 11.63
N LYS A 165 -9.03 -3.72 12.57
CA LYS A 165 -9.64 -2.41 12.53
C LYS A 165 -8.67 -1.38 13.07
N LEU A 166 -8.27 -0.44 12.21
CA LEU A 166 -7.30 0.61 12.52
C LEU A 166 -8.02 1.92 12.75
N GLY A 167 -7.67 2.61 13.82
CA GLY A 167 -8.23 3.90 14.18
C GLY A 167 -7.89 4.98 13.15
N VAL A 168 -8.85 5.87 12.88
CA VAL A 168 -8.71 6.96 11.92
C VAL A 168 -9.05 8.30 12.56
N GLU A 169 -8.40 9.35 12.05
CA GLU A 169 -8.75 10.74 12.34
C GLU A 169 -8.91 11.52 11.04
N TYR A 170 -9.78 12.50 11.06
CA TYR A 170 -9.99 13.43 9.96
C TYR A 170 -9.44 14.79 10.37
N LYS A 171 -8.47 15.31 9.61
CA LYS A 171 -7.87 16.63 9.89
C LYS A 171 -8.79 17.79 9.51
N ASP A 172 -9.61 17.58 8.51
CA ASP A 172 -10.62 18.51 8.03
C ASP A 172 -11.68 17.76 7.19
N ASP A 173 -12.76 18.48 6.79
CA ASP A 173 -13.88 17.89 6.04
C ASP A 173 -13.53 17.54 4.57
N THR A 174 -12.36 17.91 4.10
CA THR A 174 -11.91 17.71 2.71
C THR A 174 -10.78 16.70 2.58
N SER A 175 -10.11 16.39 3.69
CA SER A 175 -9.02 15.41 3.72
C SER A 175 -9.55 14.01 3.92
N GLY A 176 -8.94 13.03 3.26
CA GLY A 176 -9.16 11.62 3.60
C GLY A 176 -8.72 11.31 5.03
N PRO A 177 -9.16 10.17 5.60
CA PRO A 177 -8.77 9.76 6.93
C PRO A 177 -7.27 9.50 7.02
N SER A 178 -6.68 9.86 8.15
CA SER A 178 -5.31 9.49 8.53
C SER A 178 -5.36 8.45 9.64
N LEU A 179 -4.45 7.48 9.62
CA LEU A 179 -4.36 6.47 10.67
C LEU A 179 -3.83 7.07 11.97
N THR A 180 -4.48 6.75 13.11
CA THR A 180 -4.04 7.18 14.44
C THR A 180 -2.86 6.34 14.97
N GLY A 181 -2.64 5.16 14.39
CA GLY A 181 -1.68 4.16 14.86
C GLY A 181 -2.26 3.24 15.94
N GLU A 182 -3.56 3.30 16.21
CA GLU A 182 -4.26 2.43 17.17
C GLU A 182 -4.95 1.27 16.46
N VAL A 183 -4.89 0.09 17.06
CA VAL A 183 -5.69 -1.09 16.67
C VAL A 183 -6.90 -1.12 17.58
N LEU A 184 -8.08 -1.07 16.99
CA LEU A 184 -9.35 -0.94 17.72
C LEU A 184 -9.99 -2.29 18.01
N THR A 185 -10.66 -2.40 19.15
CA THR A 185 -11.63 -3.46 19.42
C THR A 185 -12.90 -3.25 18.58
N ASP A 186 -13.75 -4.28 18.48
CA ASP A 186 -15.03 -4.17 17.79
C ASP A 186 -15.92 -3.06 18.38
N GLU A 187 -15.90 -2.90 19.71
CA GLU A 187 -16.68 -1.88 20.42
C GLU A 187 -16.17 -0.46 20.09
N GLN A 188 -14.86 -0.26 20.10
CA GLN A 188 -14.25 1.02 19.74
C GLN A 188 -14.51 1.36 18.26
N ALA A 189 -14.32 0.40 17.36
CA ALA A 189 -14.54 0.59 15.93
C ALA A 189 -16.00 0.95 15.59
N ALA A 190 -16.96 0.41 16.33
CA ALA A 190 -18.38 0.75 16.17
C ALA A 190 -18.69 2.19 16.61
N ALA A 191 -17.92 2.75 17.56
CA ALA A 191 -18.13 4.09 18.10
C ALA A 191 -17.39 5.18 17.30
N GLU A 192 -16.19 4.89 16.78
CA GLU A 192 -15.26 5.91 16.27
C GLU A 192 -15.04 5.85 14.75
N GLY A 193 -15.46 4.77 14.09
CA GLY A 193 -15.11 4.47 12.71
C GLY A 193 -13.69 3.89 12.59
N TYR A 194 -13.43 3.21 11.48
CA TYR A 194 -12.14 2.53 11.24
C TYR A 194 -11.85 2.34 9.76
N ILE A 195 -10.59 2.02 9.47
CA ILE A 195 -10.18 1.37 8.23
C ILE A 195 -9.72 -0.05 8.56
N TYR A 196 -10.15 -1.05 7.77
CA TYR A 196 -9.62 -2.40 7.89
C TYR A 196 -8.30 -2.52 7.13
N GLY A 197 -7.26 -2.94 7.83
CA GLY A 197 -5.92 -2.94 7.26
C GLY A 197 -4.95 -3.86 7.99
N VAL A 198 -3.67 -3.68 7.72
CA VAL A 198 -2.57 -4.48 8.26
C VAL A 198 -1.78 -3.67 9.28
N TYR A 199 -1.38 -4.33 10.35
CA TYR A 199 -0.39 -3.83 11.32
C TYR A 199 0.64 -4.92 11.62
N ALA A 200 1.71 -4.60 12.34
CA ALA A 200 2.77 -5.55 12.60
C ALA A 200 3.28 -5.49 14.03
N ASP A 201 3.62 -6.66 14.56
CA ASP A 201 4.48 -6.79 15.73
C ASP A 201 5.95 -6.85 15.27
N ILE A 202 6.81 -6.01 15.85
CA ILE A 202 8.25 -5.99 15.56
C ILE A 202 8.93 -7.01 16.46
N GLU A 203 9.68 -7.94 15.85
CA GLU A 203 10.52 -8.93 16.55
C GLU A 203 11.90 -8.35 16.90
#